data_f5ab4c004abe01d249092e84c476dc58
#
_entry.id   f5ab4c004abe01d249092e84c476dc58
#
_cell.length_a   1.000
_cell.length_b   1.000
_cell.length_c   1.000
_cell.angle_alpha   90.00
_cell.angle_beta   90.00
_cell.angle_gamma   90.00
#
_symmetry.space_group_name_H-M   'P 1'
#
loop_
_entity.id
_entity.type
_entity.pdbx_description
1 polymer ?
#
loop_
_entity_poly.entity_id
_entity_poly.type
_entity_poly.pdbx_seq_one_letter_code
_entity_poly.pdbx_strand_id
1 'polypeptide(L)'
;MPSEVLRRALDPGLVRFRYVEYPATYGPATGIGDSSYAESVRAGMKRLRDAVRASDLPCIVGGYSQGACVAVRFARDILPAAHDLDVRVVATMGDPHQERHQGRSGIAGPLSVPRPRLSVYAPGDPIADLPDGCPLRSIADLTEWMSLRSFADGQRWALDCWETVTQMRTQAWWQPWRWPDLSAAGGYAINYLTGENHMRHYVSGGHAKRLARMIEGVAA
;
A
#
# COMPACT_ATOMS: atom_id res chain seq x y z
N MET A 1 15.75 1.61 4.55
CA MET A 1 14.34 1.65 4.16
C MET A 1 14.22 2.33 2.79
N PRO A 2 13.37 1.81 1.85
CA PRO A 2 13.18 2.42 0.52
C PRO A 2 12.76 3.89 0.56
N SER A 3 11.88 4.27 1.49
CA SER A 3 11.47 5.66 1.69
C SER A 3 12.62 6.61 2.06
N GLU A 4 13.60 6.14 2.80
CA GLU A 4 14.79 6.94 3.14
C GLU A 4 15.71 7.11 1.93
N VAL A 5 15.81 6.10 1.06
CA VAL A 5 16.56 6.22 -0.20
C VAL A 5 15.88 7.21 -1.14
N LEU A 6 14.54 7.16 -1.22
CA LEU A 6 13.74 8.17 -1.95
C LEU A 6 14.04 9.59 -1.42
N ARG A 7 13.89 9.79 -0.11
CA ARG A 7 14.14 11.09 0.54
C ARG A 7 15.52 11.66 0.23
N ARG A 8 16.56 10.80 0.31
CA ARG A 8 17.94 11.23 0.02
C ARG A 8 18.23 11.49 -1.45
N ALA A 9 17.40 10.93 -2.34
CA ALA A 9 17.57 11.10 -3.78
C ALA A 9 16.85 12.35 -4.30
N LEU A 10 15.91 12.93 -3.55
CA LEU A 10 15.21 14.16 -3.92
C LEU A 10 16.11 15.39 -3.72
N ASP A 11 16.08 16.29 -4.70
CA ASP A 11 16.73 17.60 -4.59
C ASP A 11 15.98 18.49 -3.59
N PRO A 12 16.61 18.88 -2.47
CA PRO A 12 15.97 19.73 -1.47
C PRO A 12 15.69 21.16 -1.97
N GLY A 13 16.28 21.58 -3.07
CA GLY A 13 15.97 22.85 -3.74
C GLY A 13 14.64 22.83 -4.49
N LEU A 14 14.17 21.63 -4.91
CA LEU A 14 12.91 21.45 -5.64
C LEU A 14 11.80 20.91 -4.74
N VAL A 15 12.13 20.03 -3.80
CA VAL A 15 11.13 19.28 -3.00
C VAL A 15 11.44 19.34 -1.52
N ARG A 16 10.53 19.90 -0.74
CA ARG A 16 10.56 19.84 0.73
C ARG A 16 9.92 18.56 1.21
N PHE A 17 10.72 17.54 1.53
CA PHE A 17 10.23 16.25 2.00
C PHE A 17 9.85 16.27 3.47
N ARG A 18 8.70 15.65 3.82
CA ARG A 18 8.23 15.48 5.20
C ARG A 18 7.68 14.08 5.40
N TYR A 19 8.08 13.40 6.48
CA TYR A 19 7.41 12.20 6.95
C TYR A 19 6.10 12.55 7.68
N VAL A 20 5.08 11.73 7.43
CA VAL A 20 3.82 11.76 8.18
C VAL A 20 3.82 10.54 9.10
N GLU A 21 3.88 10.79 10.40
CA GLU A 21 3.92 9.73 11.41
C GLU A 21 2.52 9.19 11.67
N TYR A 22 2.39 7.86 11.66
CA TYR A 22 1.19 7.12 12.01
C TYR A 22 1.61 5.73 12.53
N PRO A 23 0.71 4.90 13.12
CA PRO A 23 1.11 3.64 13.75
C PRO A 23 1.88 2.68 12.84
N ALA A 24 1.54 2.59 11.56
CA ALA A 24 2.15 1.68 10.57
C ALA A 24 2.11 0.20 11.01
N THR A 25 1.03 -0.20 11.68
CA THR A 25 0.83 -1.53 12.26
C THR A 25 0.00 -2.44 11.37
N TYR A 26 0.10 -3.74 11.63
CA TYR A 26 -0.65 -4.79 10.94
C TYR A 26 -1.20 -5.79 11.98
N GLY A 27 -1.93 -5.30 12.98
CA GLY A 27 -2.48 -6.12 14.05
C GLY A 27 -1.44 -7.02 14.69
N PRO A 28 -1.80 -8.27 15.06
CA PRO A 28 -0.90 -9.19 15.73
C PRO A 28 0.39 -9.54 14.97
N ALA A 29 0.44 -9.28 13.65
CA ALA A 29 1.66 -9.50 12.85
C ALA A 29 2.79 -8.52 13.19
N THR A 30 2.46 -7.34 13.71
CA THR A 30 3.43 -6.34 14.19
C THR A 30 3.56 -6.35 15.72
N GLY A 31 2.47 -6.68 16.43
CA GLY A 31 2.44 -6.83 17.88
C GLY A 31 1.03 -7.15 18.36
N ILE A 32 0.88 -8.00 19.39
CA ILE A 32 -0.43 -8.47 19.89
C ILE A 32 -1.36 -7.33 20.29
N GLY A 33 -0.80 -6.22 20.79
CA GLY A 33 -1.54 -5.00 21.17
C GLY A 33 -1.69 -3.96 20.05
N ASP A 34 -1.24 -4.26 18.85
CA ASP A 34 -1.25 -3.30 17.75
C ASP A 34 -2.63 -3.16 17.09
N SER A 35 -2.86 -1.98 16.51
CA SER A 35 -4.07 -1.72 15.72
C SER A 35 -4.04 -2.54 14.41
N SER A 36 -5.23 -2.89 13.91
CA SER A 36 -5.38 -3.56 12.62
C SER A 36 -4.78 -2.73 11.48
N TYR A 37 -4.52 -3.38 10.34
CA TYR A 37 -4.08 -2.70 9.12
C TYR A 37 -5.05 -1.58 8.73
N ALA A 38 -6.35 -1.86 8.73
CA ALA A 38 -7.37 -0.88 8.36
C ALA A 38 -7.40 0.33 9.30
N GLU A 39 -7.27 0.12 10.61
CA GLU A 39 -7.21 1.23 11.59
C GLU A 39 -5.94 2.06 11.42
N SER A 40 -4.79 1.39 11.19
CA SER A 40 -3.52 2.06 10.93
C SER A 40 -3.58 2.93 9.67
N VAL A 41 -4.14 2.39 8.57
CA VAL A 41 -4.35 3.14 7.31
C VAL A 41 -5.27 4.34 7.54
N ARG A 42 -6.39 4.18 8.27
CA ARG A 42 -7.29 5.31 8.60
C ARG A 42 -6.58 6.40 9.42
N ALA A 43 -5.77 6.00 10.39
CA ALA A 43 -4.96 6.94 11.17
C ALA A 43 -3.97 7.69 10.27
N GLY A 44 -3.30 6.96 9.35
CA GLY A 44 -2.41 7.54 8.35
C GLY A 44 -3.10 8.54 7.44
N MET A 45 -4.29 8.21 6.92
CA MET A 45 -5.08 9.12 6.08
C MET A 45 -5.46 10.42 6.81
N LYS A 46 -5.85 10.31 8.10
CA LYS A 46 -6.15 11.48 8.94
C LYS A 46 -4.91 12.35 9.11
N ARG A 47 -3.78 11.76 9.50
CA ARG A 47 -2.51 12.47 9.67
C ARG A 47 -2.02 13.11 8.37
N LEU A 48 -2.18 12.41 7.24
CA LEU A 48 -1.82 12.93 5.92
C LEU A 48 -2.69 14.14 5.56
N ARG A 49 -4.01 14.07 5.79
CA ARG A 49 -4.91 15.21 5.61
C ARG A 49 -4.49 16.43 6.42
N ASP A 50 -4.18 16.22 7.70
CA ASP A 50 -3.78 17.29 8.59
C ASP A 50 -2.43 17.91 8.14
N ALA A 51 -1.50 17.06 7.65
CA ALA A 51 -0.21 17.51 7.13
C ALA A 51 -0.34 18.31 5.82
N VAL A 52 -1.23 17.89 4.91
CA VAL A 52 -1.51 18.63 3.66
C VAL A 52 -2.18 19.97 3.98
N ARG A 53 -3.17 19.97 4.87
CA ARG A 53 -3.87 21.21 5.28
C ARG A 53 -2.94 22.23 5.92
N ALA A 54 -1.92 21.78 6.62
CA ALA A 54 -0.91 22.62 7.25
C ALA A 54 0.20 23.07 6.28
N SER A 55 0.15 22.69 5.01
CA SER A 55 1.12 23.10 4.00
C SER A 55 0.67 24.35 3.30
N ASP A 56 1.58 25.28 3.15
CA ASP A 56 1.47 26.50 2.33
C ASP A 56 1.92 26.28 0.87
N LEU A 57 2.36 25.07 0.53
CA LEU A 57 2.83 24.68 -0.80
C LEU A 57 1.95 23.59 -1.40
N PRO A 58 1.86 23.52 -2.75
CA PRO A 58 1.28 22.38 -3.43
C PRO A 58 1.92 21.07 -2.97
N CYS A 59 1.12 20.05 -2.74
CA CYS A 59 1.60 18.79 -2.16
C CYS A 59 1.65 17.67 -3.20
N ILE A 60 2.70 16.87 -3.13
CA ILE A 60 2.77 15.52 -3.67
C ILE A 60 2.64 14.58 -2.47
N VAL A 61 1.56 13.81 -2.44
CA VAL A 61 1.36 12.81 -1.38
C VAL A 61 1.85 11.46 -1.85
N GLY A 62 2.49 10.69 -0.96
CA GLY A 62 3.02 9.41 -1.41
C GLY A 62 3.46 8.52 -0.26
N GLY A 63 3.96 7.34 -0.63
CA GLY A 63 4.47 6.41 0.35
C GLY A 63 5.03 5.12 -0.25
N TYR A 64 5.54 4.29 0.64
CA TYR A 64 6.01 2.95 0.36
C TYR A 64 5.16 1.93 1.11
N SER A 65 4.76 0.84 0.43
CA SER A 65 4.03 -0.27 1.03
C SER A 65 2.71 0.20 1.67
N GLN A 66 2.48 0.02 2.97
CA GLN A 66 1.30 0.54 3.66
C GLN A 66 1.16 2.05 3.52
N GLY A 67 2.26 2.81 3.50
CA GLY A 67 2.22 4.25 3.24
C GLY A 67 1.72 4.61 1.84
N ALA A 68 1.98 3.77 0.83
CA ALA A 68 1.39 3.92 -0.50
C ALA A 68 -0.13 3.70 -0.46
N CYS A 69 -0.60 2.67 0.25
CA CYS A 69 -2.03 2.45 0.49
C CYS A 69 -2.68 3.67 1.16
N VAL A 70 -2.05 4.25 2.18
CA VAL A 70 -2.53 5.49 2.83
C VAL A 70 -2.69 6.61 1.81
N ALA A 71 -1.69 6.86 0.96
CA ALA A 71 -1.73 7.94 -0.02
C ALA A 71 -2.81 7.72 -1.09
N VAL A 72 -2.96 6.49 -1.60
CA VAL A 72 -3.95 6.13 -2.62
C VAL A 72 -5.37 6.23 -2.06
N ARG A 73 -5.64 5.64 -0.88
CA ARG A 73 -6.96 5.72 -0.25
C ARG A 73 -7.31 7.16 0.15
N PHE A 74 -6.34 7.92 0.65
CA PHE A 74 -6.53 9.35 0.92
C PHE A 74 -6.95 10.11 -0.35
N ALA A 75 -6.25 9.89 -1.46
CA ALA A 75 -6.56 10.56 -2.72
C ALA A 75 -7.92 10.15 -3.28
N ARG A 76 -8.32 8.87 -3.15
CA ARG A 76 -9.60 8.37 -3.62
C ARG A 76 -10.78 8.79 -2.73
N ASP A 77 -10.62 8.67 -1.41
CA ASP A 77 -11.74 8.72 -0.47
C ASP A 77 -11.93 10.11 0.16
N ILE A 78 -10.86 10.92 0.25
CA ILE A 78 -10.89 12.22 0.93
C ILE A 78 -10.82 13.39 -0.05
N LEU A 79 -9.92 13.38 -1.04
CA LEU A 79 -9.72 14.53 -1.92
C LEU A 79 -10.95 14.95 -2.72
N PRO A 80 -11.86 14.07 -3.17
CA PRO A 80 -13.04 14.50 -3.91
C PRO A 80 -13.94 15.46 -3.15
N ALA A 81 -13.98 15.37 -1.82
CA ALA A 81 -14.80 16.22 -0.94
C ALA A 81 -13.98 17.31 -0.22
N ALA A 82 -12.65 17.33 -0.35
CA ALA A 82 -11.75 18.22 0.38
C ALA A 82 -11.11 19.24 -0.56
N HIS A 83 -11.91 20.23 -1.00
CA HIS A 83 -11.50 21.26 -1.95
C HIS A 83 -10.46 22.25 -1.40
N ASP A 84 -10.25 22.23 -0.10
CA ASP A 84 -9.24 23.04 0.63
C ASP A 84 -7.83 22.42 0.59
N LEU A 85 -7.68 21.19 0.05
CA LEU A 85 -6.40 20.49 0.01
C LEU A 85 -5.75 20.57 -1.37
N ASP A 86 -4.61 21.24 -1.46
CA ASP A 86 -3.85 21.34 -2.72
C ASP A 86 -2.92 20.12 -2.90
N VAL A 87 -3.47 19.02 -3.40
CA VAL A 87 -2.72 17.83 -3.78
C VAL A 87 -2.66 17.71 -5.31
N ARG A 88 -1.47 17.72 -5.86
CA ARG A 88 -1.22 17.70 -7.30
C ARG A 88 -0.99 16.30 -7.85
N VAL A 89 -0.26 15.47 -7.11
CA VAL A 89 0.21 14.16 -7.58
C VAL A 89 0.19 13.16 -6.43
N VAL A 90 -0.05 11.89 -6.76
CA VAL A 90 0.14 10.74 -5.86
C VAL A 90 1.38 9.96 -6.30
N ALA A 91 2.38 9.79 -5.42
CA ALA A 91 3.63 9.12 -5.70
C ALA A 91 3.78 7.85 -4.86
N THR A 92 3.76 6.67 -5.50
CA THR A 92 3.72 5.39 -4.78
C THR A 92 4.88 4.47 -5.15
N MET A 93 5.31 3.70 -4.17
CA MET A 93 6.34 2.67 -4.30
C MET A 93 5.90 1.41 -3.56
N GLY A 94 5.88 0.25 -4.23
CA GLY A 94 5.43 -1.00 -3.62
C GLY A 94 3.97 -0.97 -3.16
N ASP A 95 3.09 -0.46 -3.98
CA ASP A 95 1.73 -0.12 -3.65
C ASP A 95 0.81 -1.36 -3.60
N PRO A 96 0.15 -1.65 -2.46
CA PRO A 96 -0.86 -2.70 -2.40
C PRO A 96 -2.04 -2.49 -3.37
N HIS A 97 -2.27 -1.26 -3.81
CA HIS A 97 -3.29 -0.89 -4.80
C HIS A 97 -2.69 -0.52 -6.17
N GLN A 98 -1.52 -1.11 -6.50
CA GLN A 98 -0.91 -0.93 -7.82
C GLN A 98 -1.90 -1.23 -8.93
N GLU A 99 -1.96 -0.34 -9.93
CA GLU A 99 -2.83 -0.47 -11.08
C GLU A 99 -2.52 -1.75 -11.88
N ARG A 100 -3.55 -2.24 -12.57
CA ARG A 100 -3.43 -3.48 -13.35
C ARG A 100 -2.48 -3.31 -14.54
N HIS A 101 -1.59 -4.26 -14.73
CA HIS A 101 -0.69 -4.37 -15.87
C HIS A 101 -0.42 -5.84 -16.19
N GLN A 102 -0.58 -6.24 -17.42
CA GLN A 102 -0.25 -7.59 -17.91
C GLN A 102 -0.82 -8.75 -17.04
N GLY A 103 -2.07 -8.63 -16.57
CA GLY A 103 -2.69 -9.64 -15.70
C GLY A 103 -2.17 -9.66 -14.26
N ARG A 104 -1.53 -8.59 -13.82
CA ARG A 104 -0.97 -8.41 -12.48
C ARG A 104 -1.42 -7.08 -11.89
N SER A 105 -1.43 -6.97 -10.58
CA SER A 105 -1.77 -5.72 -9.86
C SER A 105 -1.32 -5.81 -8.40
N GLY A 106 -1.55 -4.77 -7.62
CA GLY A 106 -1.32 -4.81 -6.17
C GLY A 106 -2.20 -5.83 -5.46
N ILE A 107 -1.71 -6.39 -4.36
CA ILE A 107 -2.34 -7.48 -3.59
C ILE A 107 -3.77 -7.13 -3.12
N ALA A 108 -4.02 -5.89 -2.74
CA ALA A 108 -5.34 -5.40 -2.29
C ALA A 108 -6.25 -4.96 -3.46
N GLY A 109 -5.89 -5.30 -4.69
CA GLY A 109 -6.62 -4.93 -5.89
C GLY A 109 -6.33 -3.49 -6.36
N PRO A 110 -6.48 -3.24 -7.67
CA PRO A 110 -6.18 -1.94 -8.26
C PRO A 110 -7.19 -0.88 -7.81
N LEU A 111 -6.70 0.33 -7.53
CA LEU A 111 -7.55 1.50 -7.26
C LEU A 111 -7.13 2.66 -8.16
N SER A 112 -8.13 3.29 -8.78
CA SER A 112 -7.94 4.57 -9.47
C SER A 112 -8.06 5.74 -8.51
N VAL A 113 -7.32 6.81 -8.77
CA VAL A 113 -7.34 8.05 -7.99
C VAL A 113 -7.58 9.27 -8.89
N PRO A 114 -8.24 10.34 -8.41
CA PRO A 114 -8.57 11.51 -9.22
C PRO A 114 -7.39 12.50 -9.34
N ARG A 115 -6.18 12.01 -9.35
CA ARG A 115 -4.93 12.79 -9.51
C ARG A 115 -3.93 11.99 -10.35
N PRO A 116 -3.00 12.66 -11.07
CA PRO A 116 -1.87 11.97 -11.69
C PRO A 116 -1.14 11.09 -10.69
N ARG A 117 -0.78 9.88 -11.11
CA ARG A 117 -0.11 8.91 -10.25
C ARG A 117 1.26 8.55 -10.81
N LEU A 118 2.28 8.77 -10.01
CA LEU A 118 3.65 8.31 -10.26
C LEU A 118 3.83 7.03 -9.45
N SER A 119 3.98 5.90 -10.13
CA SER A 119 4.09 4.62 -9.45
C SER A 119 5.32 3.85 -9.90
N VAL A 120 6.01 3.24 -8.95
CA VAL A 120 7.09 2.30 -9.21
C VAL A 120 6.88 1.02 -8.42
N TYR A 121 7.13 -0.11 -9.05
CA TYR A 121 7.09 -1.42 -8.42
C TYR A 121 8.30 -2.25 -8.88
N ALA A 122 8.72 -3.18 -8.04
CA ALA A 122 9.73 -4.16 -8.38
C ALA A 122 9.03 -5.39 -9.00
N PRO A 123 9.50 -5.91 -10.14
CA PRO A 123 8.93 -7.14 -10.71
C PRO A 123 8.95 -8.29 -9.71
N GLY A 124 7.82 -9.00 -9.58
CA GLY A 124 7.66 -10.09 -8.62
C GLY A 124 7.48 -9.66 -7.17
N ASP A 125 7.26 -8.38 -6.90
CA ASP A 125 6.88 -7.91 -5.56
C ASP A 125 5.49 -8.47 -5.18
N PRO A 126 5.39 -9.29 -4.12
CA PRO A 126 4.12 -9.88 -3.69
C PRO A 126 3.07 -8.84 -3.26
N ILE A 127 3.48 -7.61 -2.97
CA ILE A 127 2.57 -6.53 -2.57
C ILE A 127 2.08 -5.73 -3.78
N ALA A 128 2.97 -5.39 -4.72
CA ALA A 128 2.64 -4.46 -5.80
C ALA A 128 2.54 -5.14 -7.19
N ASP A 129 3.05 -6.35 -7.34
CA ASP A 129 3.12 -7.05 -8.62
C ASP A 129 2.70 -8.52 -8.47
N LEU A 130 1.45 -8.74 -8.09
CA LEU A 130 0.89 -10.07 -7.85
C LEU A 130 -0.03 -10.46 -9.02
N PRO A 131 0.05 -11.71 -9.54
CA PRO A 131 -0.87 -12.18 -10.56
C PRO A 131 -2.33 -12.07 -10.15
N ASP A 132 -3.21 -11.79 -11.10
CA ASP A 132 -4.65 -11.88 -10.87
C ASP A 132 -5.01 -13.31 -10.46
N GLY A 133 -5.83 -13.43 -9.40
CA GLY A 133 -6.25 -14.73 -8.90
C GLY A 133 -5.27 -15.44 -7.98
N CYS A 134 -4.11 -14.86 -7.67
CA CYS A 134 -3.19 -15.44 -6.70
C CYS A 134 -3.85 -15.60 -5.31
N PRO A 135 -3.74 -16.77 -4.65
CA PRO A 135 -4.34 -17.01 -3.33
C PRO A 135 -3.92 -16.03 -2.22
N LEU A 136 -2.73 -15.42 -2.33
CA LEU A 136 -2.26 -14.43 -1.36
C LEU A 136 -3.18 -13.19 -1.27
N ARG A 137 -3.98 -12.90 -2.31
CA ARG A 137 -4.99 -11.83 -2.25
C ARG A 137 -6.05 -12.10 -1.19
N SER A 138 -6.51 -13.35 -1.07
CA SER A 138 -7.46 -13.74 -0.02
C SER A 138 -6.89 -13.54 1.38
N ILE A 139 -5.59 -13.76 1.58
CA ILE A 139 -4.94 -13.50 2.87
C ILE A 139 -4.99 -12.01 3.20
N ALA A 140 -4.70 -11.13 2.23
CA ALA A 140 -4.79 -9.69 2.44
C ALA A 140 -6.21 -9.27 2.81
N ASP A 141 -7.23 -9.78 2.10
CA ASP A 141 -8.64 -9.47 2.36
C ASP A 141 -9.08 -9.95 3.77
N LEU A 142 -8.69 -11.16 4.17
CA LEU A 142 -9.05 -11.75 5.46
C LEU A 142 -8.31 -11.12 6.65
N THR A 143 -7.17 -10.48 6.42
CA THR A 143 -6.34 -9.93 7.51
C THR A 143 -6.41 -8.41 7.64
N GLU A 144 -7.16 -7.71 6.78
CA GLU A 144 -7.26 -6.25 6.81
C GLU A 144 -7.72 -5.72 8.19
N TRP A 145 -8.67 -6.40 8.81
CA TRP A 145 -9.24 -6.05 10.12
C TRP A 145 -8.70 -6.89 11.29
N MET A 146 -7.70 -7.72 11.05
CA MET A 146 -7.14 -8.59 12.07
C MET A 146 -6.62 -7.78 13.27
N SER A 147 -7.26 -7.96 14.43
CA SER A 147 -6.86 -7.34 15.69
C SER A 147 -7.26 -8.24 16.86
N LEU A 148 -6.38 -8.37 17.84
CA LEU A 148 -6.57 -9.17 19.04
C LEU A 148 -6.35 -8.34 20.34
N ARG A 149 -6.48 -7.01 20.27
CA ARG A 149 -6.32 -6.11 21.43
C ARG A 149 -7.40 -6.32 22.48
N SER A 150 -8.59 -6.75 22.04
CA SER A 150 -9.73 -7.04 22.91
C SER A 150 -10.59 -8.16 22.34
N PHE A 151 -11.46 -8.74 23.17
CA PHE A 151 -12.44 -9.72 22.70
C PHE A 151 -13.37 -9.15 21.61
N ALA A 152 -13.77 -7.89 21.75
CA ALA A 152 -14.61 -7.21 20.74
C ALA A 152 -13.89 -7.03 19.40
N ASP A 153 -12.57 -6.77 19.41
CA ASP A 153 -11.78 -6.68 18.17
C ASP A 153 -11.68 -8.04 17.48
N GLY A 154 -11.45 -9.11 18.26
CA GLY A 154 -11.44 -10.49 17.74
C GLY A 154 -12.80 -10.90 17.14
N GLN A 155 -13.91 -10.56 17.79
CA GLN A 155 -15.25 -10.79 17.24
C GLN A 155 -15.49 -10.00 15.93
N ARG A 156 -15.09 -8.73 15.88
CA ARG A 156 -15.21 -7.90 14.67
C ARG A 156 -14.43 -8.51 13.51
N TRP A 157 -13.20 -8.94 13.76
CA TRP A 157 -12.39 -9.62 12.75
C TRP A 157 -13.05 -10.92 12.26
N ALA A 158 -13.56 -11.75 13.19
CA ALA A 158 -14.26 -12.98 12.83
C ALA A 158 -15.50 -12.72 11.95
N LEU A 159 -16.27 -11.66 12.22
CA LEU A 159 -17.41 -11.24 11.41
C LEU A 159 -16.96 -10.76 10.02
N ASP A 160 -15.89 -9.95 9.92
CA ASP A 160 -15.33 -9.50 8.65
C ASP A 160 -14.85 -10.69 7.78
N CYS A 161 -14.17 -11.66 8.40
CA CYS A 161 -13.79 -12.90 7.71
C CYS A 161 -15.01 -13.66 7.20
N TRP A 162 -16.05 -13.79 8.02
CA TRP A 162 -17.30 -14.45 7.64
C TRP A 162 -17.98 -13.75 6.47
N GLU A 163 -18.11 -12.43 6.51
CA GLU A 163 -18.67 -11.64 5.42
C GLU A 163 -17.85 -11.77 4.14
N THR A 164 -16.53 -11.69 4.23
CA THR A 164 -15.62 -11.81 3.10
C THR A 164 -15.75 -13.16 2.40
N VAL A 165 -15.87 -14.25 3.17
CA VAL A 165 -16.04 -15.61 2.63
C VAL A 165 -17.45 -15.79 2.04
N THR A 166 -18.51 -15.36 2.74
CA THR A 166 -19.91 -15.55 2.30
C THR A 166 -20.25 -14.71 1.07
N GLN A 167 -19.63 -13.55 0.91
CA GLN A 167 -19.75 -12.70 -0.28
C GLN A 167 -18.86 -13.15 -1.45
N MET A 168 -18.19 -14.31 -1.35
CA MET A 168 -17.28 -14.84 -2.37
C MET A 168 -16.18 -13.85 -2.80
N ARG A 169 -15.75 -12.97 -1.90
CA ARG A 169 -14.68 -11.99 -2.17
C ARG A 169 -13.30 -12.62 -2.13
N THR A 170 -13.18 -13.86 -1.62
CA THR A 170 -11.94 -14.64 -1.63
C THR A 170 -11.66 -15.23 -3.01
N GLN A 171 -10.38 -15.46 -3.31
CA GLN A 171 -9.98 -16.18 -4.53
C GLN A 171 -10.36 -17.66 -4.42
N ALA A 172 -10.92 -18.22 -5.49
CA ALA A 172 -11.35 -19.63 -5.55
C ALA A 172 -10.14 -20.60 -5.72
N TRP A 173 -9.18 -20.54 -4.80
CA TRP A 173 -7.93 -21.31 -4.85
C TRP A 173 -8.13 -22.83 -4.70
N TRP A 174 -9.27 -23.28 -4.21
CA TRP A 174 -9.63 -24.71 -4.11
C TRP A 174 -9.97 -25.36 -5.45
N GLN A 175 -10.10 -24.59 -6.52
CA GLN A 175 -10.38 -25.11 -7.84
C GLN A 175 -9.11 -25.76 -8.44
N PRO A 176 -9.16 -27.03 -8.97
CA PRO A 176 -7.97 -27.77 -9.38
C PRO A 176 -7.12 -27.08 -10.46
N TRP A 177 -7.76 -26.36 -11.38
CA TRP A 177 -7.03 -25.62 -12.45
C TRP A 177 -6.26 -24.42 -11.92
N ARG A 178 -6.40 -24.06 -10.64
CA ARG A 178 -5.66 -22.97 -9.97
C ARG A 178 -4.50 -23.46 -9.10
N TRP A 179 -4.21 -24.75 -9.09
CA TRP A 179 -3.07 -25.29 -8.35
C TRP A 179 -1.70 -24.73 -8.77
N PRO A 180 -1.44 -24.40 -10.06
CA PRO A 180 -0.23 -23.65 -10.41
C PRO A 180 -0.10 -22.32 -9.68
N ASP A 181 -1.23 -21.63 -9.41
CA ASP A 181 -1.26 -20.38 -8.64
C ASP A 181 -0.84 -20.60 -7.19
N LEU A 182 -1.18 -21.75 -6.58
CA LEU A 182 -0.76 -22.13 -5.22
C LEU A 182 0.75 -22.35 -5.14
N SER A 183 1.36 -23.02 -6.12
CA SER A 183 2.80 -23.20 -6.13
C SER A 183 3.55 -21.89 -6.30
N ALA A 184 3.06 -21.00 -7.16
CA ALA A 184 3.58 -19.65 -7.32
C ALA A 184 3.40 -18.79 -6.04
N ALA A 185 2.26 -18.94 -5.35
CA ALA A 185 2.00 -18.24 -4.10
C ALA A 185 3.04 -18.54 -3.02
N GLY A 186 3.53 -19.79 -2.95
CA GLY A 186 4.63 -20.17 -2.05
C GLY A 186 5.90 -19.36 -2.30
N GLY A 187 6.27 -19.17 -3.56
CA GLY A 187 7.42 -18.34 -3.96
C GLY A 187 7.23 -16.87 -3.57
N TYR A 188 6.04 -16.32 -3.80
CA TYR A 188 5.73 -14.93 -3.39
C TYR A 188 5.74 -14.75 -1.86
N ALA A 189 5.24 -15.72 -1.10
CA ALA A 189 5.29 -15.68 0.35
C ALA A 189 6.72 -15.71 0.88
N ILE A 190 7.59 -16.55 0.32
CA ILE A 190 9.02 -16.60 0.67
C ILE A 190 9.69 -15.26 0.34
N ASN A 191 9.45 -14.71 -0.85
CA ASN A 191 10.00 -13.41 -1.25
C ASN A 191 9.55 -12.27 -0.33
N TYR A 192 8.33 -12.32 0.19
CA TYR A 192 7.85 -11.36 1.18
C TYR A 192 8.56 -11.54 2.52
N LEU A 193 8.66 -12.77 3.02
CA LEU A 193 9.29 -13.08 4.31
C LEU A 193 10.80 -12.77 4.31
N THR A 194 11.49 -12.99 3.19
CA THR A 194 12.91 -12.63 3.05
C THR A 194 13.12 -11.14 2.82
N GLY A 195 12.07 -10.39 2.48
CA GLY A 195 12.11 -8.96 2.16
C GLY A 195 12.87 -8.62 0.88
N GLU A 196 13.16 -9.63 0.04
CA GLU A 196 14.01 -9.43 -1.14
C GLU A 196 13.32 -8.55 -2.18
N ASN A 197 12.21 -8.96 -2.71
CA ASN A 197 11.50 -8.20 -3.75
C ASN A 197 10.74 -6.98 -3.19
N HIS A 198 10.27 -7.05 -1.94
CA HIS A 198 9.53 -5.94 -1.34
C HIS A 198 10.40 -4.88 -0.67
N MET A 199 11.67 -5.15 -0.35
CA MET A 199 12.57 -4.16 0.27
C MET A 199 13.85 -3.93 -0.53
N ARG A 200 14.64 -5.00 -0.78
CA ARG A 200 15.97 -4.87 -1.39
C ARG A 200 15.90 -4.35 -2.82
N HIS A 201 15.00 -4.88 -3.64
CA HIS A 201 14.89 -4.50 -5.04
C HIS A 201 14.50 -3.02 -5.23
N TYR A 202 13.74 -2.42 -4.32
CA TYR A 202 13.43 -1.00 -4.40
C TYR A 202 14.67 -0.10 -4.23
N VAL A 203 15.68 -0.59 -3.52
CA VAL A 203 16.95 0.11 -3.31
C VAL A 203 17.96 -0.27 -4.40
N SER A 204 18.28 -1.57 -4.54
CA SER A 204 19.30 -2.07 -5.45
C SER A 204 18.90 -1.96 -6.93
N GLY A 205 17.62 -2.16 -7.25
CA GLY A 205 17.05 -1.97 -8.59
C GLY A 205 16.81 -0.51 -8.99
N GLY A 206 17.14 0.45 -8.12
CA GLY A 206 17.03 1.87 -8.42
C GLY A 206 15.62 2.44 -8.49
N HIS A 207 14.58 1.67 -8.07
CA HIS A 207 13.18 2.10 -8.13
C HIS A 207 12.92 3.35 -7.29
N ALA A 208 13.50 3.44 -6.09
CA ALA A 208 13.37 4.63 -5.24
C ALA A 208 13.97 5.88 -5.91
N LYS A 209 15.14 5.75 -6.54
CA LYS A 209 15.77 6.86 -7.30
C LYS A 209 14.99 7.22 -8.55
N ARG A 210 14.36 6.21 -9.21
CA ARG A 210 13.48 6.47 -10.36
C ARG A 210 12.27 7.29 -9.94
N LEU A 211 11.63 6.94 -8.81
CA LEU A 211 10.49 7.71 -8.30
C LEU A 211 10.91 9.14 -7.93
N ALA A 212 12.11 9.35 -7.35
CA ALA A 212 12.61 10.68 -7.07
C ALA A 212 12.67 11.55 -8.34
N ARG A 213 13.28 11.04 -9.42
CA ARG A 213 13.34 11.77 -10.70
C ARG A 213 11.96 12.08 -11.30
N MET A 214 10.99 11.14 -11.14
CA MET A 214 9.62 11.38 -11.61
C MET A 214 8.94 12.49 -10.80
N ILE A 215 9.17 12.54 -9.47
CA ILE A 215 8.67 13.59 -8.59
C ILE A 215 9.28 14.94 -8.95
N GLU A 216 10.60 15.01 -9.13
CA GLU A 216 11.31 16.22 -9.53
C GLU A 216 10.83 16.75 -10.88
N GLY A 217 10.57 15.87 -11.85
CA GLY A 217 10.06 16.24 -13.17
C GLY A 217 8.64 16.84 -13.17
N VAL A 218 7.88 16.69 -12.07
CA VAL A 218 6.56 17.35 -11.92
C VAL A 218 6.58 18.49 -10.90
N ALA A 219 7.67 18.65 -10.16
CA ALA A 219 7.89 19.74 -9.21
C ALA A 219 8.60 20.94 -9.84
N ALA A 220 9.37 20.72 -10.91
CA ALA A 220 10.04 21.75 -11.70
C ALA A 220 9.06 22.50 -12.61
#